data_d9182a9bd1e787dfaf61f2c5c38936f7
#
_entry.id   d9182a9bd1e787dfaf61f2c5c38936f7
#
_cell.length_a   1.000
_cell.length_b   1.000
_cell.length_c   1.000
_cell.angle_alpha   90.00
_cell.angle_beta   90.00
_cell.angle_gamma   90.00
#
_symmetry.space_group_name_H-M   'P 1'
#
loop_
_entity.id
_entity.type
_entity.pdbx_description
1 polymer ?
#
loop_
_entity_poly.entity_id
_entity_poly.type
_entity_poly.pdbx_seq_one_letter_code
_entity_poly.pdbx_strand_id
1 'polypeptide(L)'
;MIVKNEEKVLRRCLDSIDGLVDEIIIVDTGSTDTTRSIALEYTDKVYDFEWVDDFSAARNYSFSLATKDYIYTADADEVIDDTNRGRFRLLKQAMLPEIDIVQMYYCNQLEYGTAYN
;
A
#
# COMPACT_ATOMS: atom_id res chain seq x y z
N MET A 1 3.69 0.18 3.06
CA MET A 1 4.18 0.01 1.67
C MET A 1 5.70 0.01 1.68
N ILE A 2 6.29 -0.92 0.99
CA ILE A 2 7.75 -1.02 0.84
C ILE A 2 8.09 -0.57 -0.57
N VAL A 3 9.03 0.36 -0.72
CA VAL A 3 9.34 0.95 -2.01
C VAL A 3 10.85 0.99 -2.26
N LYS A 4 11.22 0.90 -3.54
CA LYS A 4 12.58 1.15 -4.01
C LYS A 4 12.53 1.56 -5.48
N ASN A 5 12.95 2.79 -5.77
CA ASN A 5 13.01 3.30 -7.15
C ASN A 5 11.67 3.16 -7.90
N GLU A 6 10.61 3.67 -7.28
CA GLU A 6 9.24 3.58 -7.82
C GLU A 6 8.70 4.95 -8.26
N GLU A 7 9.56 5.91 -8.60
CA GLU A 7 9.13 7.27 -8.90
C GLU A 7 8.11 7.37 -10.03
N LYS A 8 8.12 6.42 -10.97
CA LYS A 8 7.23 6.47 -12.12
C LYS A 8 5.79 6.09 -11.80
N VAL A 9 5.58 5.29 -10.76
CA VAL A 9 4.27 4.71 -10.46
C VAL A 9 3.74 5.05 -9.06
N LEU A 10 4.61 5.50 -8.16
CA LEU A 10 4.23 5.70 -6.76
C LEU A 10 3.11 6.73 -6.60
N ARG A 11 3.20 7.86 -7.30
CA ARG A 11 2.19 8.92 -7.20
C ARG A 11 0.82 8.40 -7.60
N ARG A 12 0.75 7.64 -8.68
CA ARG A 12 -0.50 7.05 -9.16
C ARG A 12 -1.11 6.11 -8.11
N CYS A 13 -0.27 5.28 -7.49
CA CYS A 13 -0.71 4.38 -6.44
C CYS A 13 -1.27 5.16 -5.24
N LEU A 14 -0.52 6.13 -4.74
CA LEU A 14 -0.92 6.88 -3.56
C LEU A 14 -2.16 7.72 -3.81
N ASP A 15 -2.31 8.29 -5.01
CA ASP A 15 -3.53 9.00 -5.36
C ASP A 15 -4.75 8.09 -5.33
N SER A 16 -4.58 6.83 -5.73
CA SER A 16 -5.69 5.88 -5.80
C SER A 16 -6.19 5.44 -4.41
N ILE A 17 -5.36 5.52 -3.39
CA ILE A 17 -5.74 5.16 -2.02
C ILE A 17 -5.95 6.36 -1.11
N ASP A 18 -5.72 7.57 -1.62
CA ASP A 18 -5.89 8.79 -0.83
C ASP A 18 -7.33 8.91 -0.34
N GLY A 19 -7.48 9.19 0.95
CA GLY A 19 -8.79 9.27 1.58
C GLY A 19 -9.44 7.93 1.93
N LEU A 20 -8.84 6.81 1.54
CA LEU A 20 -9.37 5.48 1.89
C LEU A 20 -8.76 4.93 3.17
N VAL A 21 -7.55 5.33 3.49
CA VAL A 21 -6.82 4.83 4.64
C VAL A 21 -6.60 5.94 5.65
N ASP A 22 -6.46 5.57 6.92
CA ASP A 22 -6.28 6.53 8.00
C ASP A 22 -4.81 6.85 8.25
N GLU A 23 -3.92 6.00 7.77
CA GLU A 23 -2.49 6.15 7.98
C GLU A 23 -1.75 5.54 6.80
N ILE A 24 -0.75 6.27 6.30
CA ILE A 24 0.11 5.77 5.22
C ILE A 24 1.53 5.67 5.78
N ILE A 25 2.07 4.45 5.74
CA ILE A 25 3.45 4.19 6.16
C ILE A 25 4.22 3.68 4.96
N ILE A 26 5.32 4.34 4.66
CA ILE A 26 6.18 4.00 3.53
C ILE A 26 7.57 3.70 4.06
N VAL A 27 8.08 2.53 3.67
CA VAL A 27 9.43 2.08 4.02
C VAL A 27 10.25 2.07 2.75
N ASP A 28 11.28 2.89 2.71
CA ASP A 28 12.18 3.02 1.58
C ASP A 28 13.41 2.14 1.81
N THR A 29 13.64 1.21 0.90
CA THR A 29 14.74 0.26 1.02
C THR A 29 15.97 0.66 0.21
N GLY A 30 16.18 1.96 0.00
CA GLY A 30 17.38 2.46 -0.64
C GLY A 30 17.16 3.07 -2.02
N SER A 31 16.08 3.83 -2.19
CA SER A 31 15.83 4.52 -3.47
C SER A 31 16.91 5.55 -3.75
N THR A 32 17.32 5.62 -5.01
CA THR A 32 18.28 6.60 -5.52
C THR A 32 17.62 7.65 -6.41
N ASP A 33 16.33 7.51 -6.66
CA ASP A 33 15.54 8.45 -7.46
C ASP A 33 14.68 9.36 -6.58
N THR A 34 13.60 9.94 -7.11
CA THR A 34 12.72 10.85 -6.37
C THR A 34 11.62 10.13 -5.57
N THR A 35 11.67 8.82 -5.45
CA THR A 35 10.64 8.04 -4.74
C THR A 35 10.38 8.58 -3.34
N ARG A 36 11.44 8.82 -2.56
CA ARG A 36 11.29 9.32 -1.19
C ARG A 36 10.62 10.70 -1.15
N SER A 37 11.00 11.58 -2.07
CA SER A 37 10.41 12.92 -2.14
C SER A 37 8.92 12.86 -2.47
N ILE A 38 8.53 11.97 -3.38
CA ILE A 38 7.12 11.75 -3.72
C ILE A 38 6.36 11.23 -2.51
N ALA A 39 6.92 10.25 -1.80
CA ALA A 39 6.29 9.70 -0.61
C ALA A 39 6.01 10.77 0.43
N LEU A 40 6.94 11.68 0.63
CA LEU A 40 6.80 12.76 1.62
C LEU A 40 5.70 13.76 1.26
N GLU A 41 5.23 13.80 0.02
CA GLU A 41 4.09 14.63 -0.36
C GLU A 41 2.77 14.07 0.18
N TYR A 42 2.71 12.79 0.54
CA TYR A 42 1.48 12.11 0.97
C TYR A 42 1.47 11.81 2.46
N THR A 43 2.64 11.61 3.06
CA THR A 43 2.75 11.27 4.47
C THR A 43 4.12 11.68 4.99
N ASP A 44 4.20 12.04 6.26
CA ASP A 44 5.47 12.27 6.93
C ASP A 44 6.05 10.98 7.53
N LYS A 45 5.28 9.88 7.45
CA LYS A 45 5.70 8.58 7.98
C LYS A 45 6.45 7.78 6.92
N VAL A 46 7.59 8.30 6.52
CA VAL A 46 8.48 7.68 5.54
C VAL A 46 9.76 7.28 6.27
N TYR A 47 10.07 6.00 6.24
CA TYR A 47 11.17 5.42 6.99
C TYR A 47 12.16 4.74 6.06
N ASP A 48 13.42 4.74 6.46
CA ASP A 48 14.47 4.02 5.73
C ASP A 48 14.70 2.65 6.36
N PHE A 49 14.90 1.66 5.53
CA PHE A 49 15.24 0.30 5.97
C PHE A 49 16.32 -0.25 5.04
N GLU A 50 17.46 -0.62 5.60
CA GLU A 50 18.54 -1.18 4.81
C GLU A 50 18.13 -2.56 4.29
N TRP A 51 18.24 -2.75 2.98
CA TRP A 51 17.87 -4.01 2.35
C TRP A 51 18.89 -5.09 2.72
N VAL A 52 18.40 -6.19 3.28
CA VAL A 52 19.22 -7.31 3.76
C VAL A 52 18.89 -8.61 3.04
N ASP A 53 18.38 -8.52 1.82
CA ASP A 53 17.95 -9.67 1.00
C ASP A 53 16.86 -10.51 1.68
N ASP A 54 16.05 -9.89 2.52
CA ASP A 54 14.96 -10.54 3.23
C ASP A 54 13.73 -9.64 3.19
N PHE A 55 12.81 -9.97 2.29
CA PHE A 55 11.57 -9.21 2.13
C PHE A 55 10.71 -9.29 3.40
N SER A 56 10.74 -10.41 4.09
CA SER A 56 9.98 -10.58 5.33
C SER A 56 10.47 -9.62 6.42
N ALA A 57 11.79 -9.37 6.50
CA ALA A 57 12.33 -8.42 7.46
C ALA A 57 11.81 -7.01 7.21
N ALA A 58 11.79 -6.57 5.94
CA ALA A 58 11.27 -5.26 5.57
C ALA A 58 9.77 -5.16 5.87
N ARG A 59 9.02 -6.21 5.56
CA ARG A 59 7.58 -6.26 5.82
C ARG A 59 7.28 -6.20 7.32
N ASN A 60 7.99 -6.98 8.11
CA ASN A 60 7.80 -6.99 9.56
C ASN A 60 8.13 -5.62 10.15
N TYR A 61 9.17 -4.98 9.66
CA TYR A 61 9.50 -3.63 10.09
C TYR A 61 8.35 -2.67 9.77
N SER A 62 7.82 -2.71 8.53
CA SER A 62 6.73 -1.80 8.16
C SER A 62 5.48 -2.05 9.00
N PHE A 63 5.16 -3.30 9.31
CA PHE A 63 4.01 -3.63 10.16
C PHE A 63 4.19 -3.13 11.59
N SER A 64 5.42 -3.16 12.09
CA SER A 64 5.71 -2.70 13.46
C SER A 64 5.48 -1.20 13.62
N LEU A 65 5.48 -0.45 12.52
CA LEU A 65 5.26 1.00 12.54
C LEU A 65 3.78 1.37 12.48
N ALA A 66 2.91 0.43 12.08
CA ALA A 66 1.48 0.69 11.93
C ALA A 66 0.80 0.83 13.30
N THR A 67 -0.10 1.80 13.41
CA THR A 67 -0.76 2.14 14.68
C THR A 67 -2.27 1.92 14.67
N LYS A 68 -2.84 1.52 13.54
CA LYS A 68 -4.28 1.32 13.40
C LYS A 68 -4.63 -0.16 13.52
N ASP A 69 -5.94 -0.45 13.62
CA ASP A 69 -6.42 -1.81 13.89
C ASP A 69 -6.15 -2.78 12.74
N TYR A 70 -6.18 -2.28 11.51
CA TYR A 70 -6.00 -3.10 10.33
C TYR A 70 -4.93 -2.52 9.43
N ILE A 71 -4.22 -3.40 8.73
CA ILE A 71 -3.16 -3.03 7.80
C ILE A 71 -3.57 -3.42 6.39
N TYR A 72 -3.55 -2.46 5.48
CA TYR A 72 -3.67 -2.71 4.05
C TYR A 72 -2.28 -2.62 3.43
N THR A 73 -1.86 -3.70 2.77
CA THR A 73 -0.57 -3.73 2.08
C THR A 73 -0.79 -3.48 0.59
N ALA A 74 0.02 -2.60 0.04
CA ALA A 74 -0.04 -2.27 -1.38
C ALA A 74 1.36 -2.20 -1.94
N ASP A 75 1.51 -2.63 -3.20
CA ASP A 75 2.72 -2.41 -3.98
C ASP A 75 2.59 -1.11 -4.77
N ALA A 76 3.71 -0.44 -4.99
CA ALA A 76 3.70 0.89 -5.59
C ALA A 76 3.12 0.95 -7.00
N ASP A 77 3.09 -0.17 -7.72
CA ASP A 77 2.53 -0.26 -9.07
C ASP A 77 1.04 -0.61 -9.08
N GLU A 78 0.42 -0.78 -7.93
CA GLU A 78 -1.00 -1.08 -7.83
C GLU A 78 -1.85 0.18 -7.82
N VAL A 79 -3.04 0.10 -8.42
CA VAL A 79 -3.99 1.21 -8.47
C VAL A 79 -5.38 0.68 -8.14
N ILE A 80 -6.08 1.40 -7.26
CA ILE A 80 -7.48 1.11 -6.97
C ILE A 80 -8.33 2.06 -7.81
N ASP A 81 -9.17 1.53 -8.69
CA ASP A 81 -10.05 2.34 -9.53
C ASP A 81 -11.26 2.87 -8.73
N ASP A 82 -12.06 3.74 -9.34
CA ASP A 82 -13.18 4.39 -8.65
C ASP A 82 -14.22 3.41 -8.14
N THR A 83 -14.53 2.37 -8.91
CA THR A 83 -15.47 1.34 -8.49
C THR A 83 -14.97 0.60 -7.27
N ASN A 84 -13.70 0.23 -7.27
CA ASN A 84 -13.10 -0.49 -6.16
C ASN A 84 -12.85 0.41 -4.95
N ARG A 85 -12.66 1.71 -5.16
CA ARG A 85 -12.61 2.66 -4.04
C ARG A 85 -13.91 2.65 -3.24
N GLY A 86 -15.05 2.63 -3.94
CA GLY A 86 -16.35 2.53 -3.27
C GLY A 86 -16.50 1.23 -2.50
N ARG A 87 -16.10 0.12 -3.11
CA ARG A 87 -16.12 -1.20 -2.45
C ARG A 87 -15.21 -1.25 -1.23
N PHE A 88 -14.04 -0.63 -1.33
CA PHE A 88 -13.08 -0.56 -0.22
C PHE A 88 -13.70 0.19 0.97
N ARG A 89 -14.38 1.30 0.71
CA ARG A 89 -15.04 2.07 1.78
C ARG A 89 -16.12 1.25 2.46
N LEU A 90 -16.92 0.51 1.68
CA LEU A 90 -17.95 -0.34 2.25
C LEU A 90 -17.35 -1.46 3.10
N LEU A 91 -16.28 -2.09 2.62
CA LEU A 91 -15.58 -3.11 3.37
C LEU A 91 -15.06 -2.55 4.69
N LYS A 92 -14.45 -1.38 4.65
CA LYS A 92 -13.88 -0.74 5.82
C LYS A 92 -14.95 -0.47 6.88
N GLN A 93 -16.14 -0.06 6.47
CA GLN A 93 -17.27 0.17 7.38
C GLN A 93 -17.82 -1.12 7.98
N ALA A 94 -17.70 -2.23 7.26
CA ALA A 94 -18.23 -3.52 7.67
C ALA A 94 -17.24 -4.35 8.49
N MET A 95 -15.99 -3.92 8.62
CA MET A 95 -14.97 -4.69 9.35
C MET A 95 -15.26 -4.68 10.84
N LEU A 96 -15.19 -5.88 11.42
CA LEU A 96 -15.43 -6.10 12.84
C LEU A 96 -14.10 -6.43 13.54
N PRO A 97 -13.99 -6.15 14.86
CA PRO A 97 -12.74 -6.41 15.59
C PRO A 97 -12.25 -7.86 15.54
N GLU A 98 -13.15 -8.81 15.37
CA GLU A 98 -12.81 -10.24 15.31
C GLU A 98 -12.35 -10.70 13.94
N ILE A 99 -12.35 -9.82 12.93
CA ILE A 99 -11.84 -10.16 11.60
C ILE A 99 -10.33 -9.93 11.58
N ASP A 100 -9.56 -11.01 11.43
CA ASP A 100 -8.10 -10.92 11.41
C ASP A 100 -7.56 -10.63 10.02
N ILE A 101 -8.13 -11.27 8.99
CA ILE A 101 -7.64 -11.15 7.62
C ILE A 101 -8.81 -10.96 6.68
N VAL A 102 -8.67 -9.97 5.79
CA VAL A 102 -9.59 -9.78 4.67
C VAL A 102 -8.80 -9.95 3.39
N GLN A 103 -9.23 -10.91 2.58
CA GLN A 103 -8.60 -11.15 1.29
C GLN A 103 -9.36 -10.43 0.19
N MET A 104 -8.63 -9.63 -0.58
CA MET A 104 -9.18 -8.91 -1.71
C MET A 104 -8.61 -9.50 -2.99
N TYR A 105 -9.45 -9.61 -4.02
CA TYR A 105 -9.00 -10.16 -5.28
C TYR A 105 -8.24 -9.12 -6.09
N TYR A 106 -7.16 -9.56 -6.66
CA TYR A 106 -6.33 -8.77 -7.55
C TYR A 106 -6.83 -8.95 -8.97
N CYS A 107 -7.16 -7.84 -9.62
CA CYS A 107 -7.64 -7.87 -11.00
C CYS A 107 -6.52 -7.47 -11.94
N ASN A 108 -6.05 -8.39 -12.73
CA ASN A 108 -5.09 -8.09 -13.79
C ASN A 108 -5.80 -7.37 -14.93
N GLN A 109 -5.06 -6.56 -15.65
CA GLN A 109 -5.56 -5.88 -16.83
C GLN A 109 -5.62 -6.84 -17.99
N LEU A 110 -6.51 -7.80 -17.89
CA LEU A 110 -6.75 -8.70 -18.99
C LEU A 110 -8.04 -8.32 -19.67
N GLU A 111 -8.10 -8.61 -20.95
CA GLU A 111 -9.27 -8.30 -21.75
C GLU A 111 -10.54 -8.95 -21.22
N TYR A 112 -10.42 -9.94 -20.40
CA TYR A 112 -11.58 -10.64 -19.85
C TYR A 112 -12.07 -10.06 -18.52
N GLY A 113 -11.35 -9.12 -17.96
CA GLY A 113 -11.73 -8.51 -16.70
C GLY A 113 -11.84 -9.50 -15.55
N THR A 114 -11.15 -10.62 -15.60
CA THR A 114 -11.24 -11.67 -14.60
C THR A 114 -10.41 -11.31 -13.39
N ALA A 115 -10.96 -11.47 -12.21
CA ALA A 115 -10.28 -11.17 -10.98
C ALA A 115 -9.50 -12.36 -10.46
N TYR A 116 -8.35 -12.10 -9.87
CA TYR A 116 -7.51 -13.11 -9.25
C TYR A 116 -7.03 -12.64 -7.90
N ASN A 117 -6.72 -13.59 -7.04
CA ASN A 117 -6.24 -13.33 -5.67
C ASN A 117 -5.13 -12.30 -5.59
#